data_5b8f7a6363d658cf0f392e7d648a1d13
#
_entry.id   5b8f7a6363d658cf0f392e7d648a1d13
#
_cell.length_a   1.000
_cell.length_b   1.000
_cell.length_c   1.000
_cell.angle_alpha   90.00
_cell.angle_beta   90.00
_cell.angle_gamma   90.00
#
_symmetry.space_group_name_H-M   'P 1'
#
loop_
_entity.id
_entity.type
_entity.pdbx_description
1 polymer ?
#
loop_
_entity_poly.entity_id
_entity_poly.type
_entity_poly.pdbx_seq_one_letter_code
_entity_poly.pdbx_strand_id
1 'polypeptide(L)'
;MFARKIFWIAAAAALCASLPVLSIHAAETAAAAESEQQEAKEYELDTTTFHMGTVVQIKVFGKTPEETKRFAQIVEDEVVRFDDMMSVHKDSPLNNVNKHAGEKVEVTPEIAEMTLEALTIADMTHSAFEPMIGPLVNLWKIGFGGDHVPSDEAIKEAIRRVDHRHVRVTEENGKWFMQIGRD
;
A
#
# COMPACT_ATOMS: atom_id res chain seq x y z
N MET A 1 -24.94 20.40 12.88
CA MET A 1 -25.36 21.74 13.31
C MET A 1 -24.14 22.43 13.91
N PHE A 2 -23.30 23.05 13.07
CA PHE A 2 -22.16 23.85 13.52
C PHE A 2 -22.12 25.17 12.73
N ALA A 3 -22.27 26.26 13.48
CA ALA A 3 -22.41 27.61 12.95
C ALA A 3 -21.07 28.20 12.53
N ARG A 4 -21.06 28.74 11.30
CA ARG A 4 -19.98 29.59 10.77
C ARG A 4 -20.07 30.98 11.45
N LYS A 5 -18.99 31.44 12.08
CA LYS A 5 -18.83 32.83 12.49
C LYS A 5 -17.89 33.51 11.50
N ILE A 6 -18.46 34.40 10.69
CA ILE A 6 -17.76 35.35 9.83
C ILE A 6 -17.53 36.60 10.68
N PHE A 7 -16.29 37.02 10.85
CA PHE A 7 -15.96 38.32 11.44
C PHE A 7 -15.60 39.31 10.33
N TRP A 8 -16.41 40.34 10.21
CA TRP A 8 -16.12 41.54 9.46
C TRP A 8 -15.36 42.52 10.37
N ILE A 9 -14.21 43.04 9.98
CA ILE A 9 -13.57 44.21 10.60
C ILE A 9 -13.60 45.30 9.58
N ALA A 10 -14.33 46.38 9.93
CA ALA A 10 -14.51 47.57 9.14
C ALA A 10 -13.28 48.45 9.21
N ALA A 11 -12.97 49.08 8.08
CA ALA A 11 -11.92 50.08 7.93
C ALA A 11 -12.21 51.36 8.70
N ALA A 12 -11.20 51.88 9.39
CA ALA A 12 -11.16 53.25 9.83
C ALA A 12 -9.91 53.93 9.19
N ALA A 13 -10.15 54.79 8.24
CA ALA A 13 -9.14 55.67 7.71
C ALA A 13 -8.90 56.84 8.66
N ALA A 14 -7.68 57.03 9.14
CA ALA A 14 -7.24 58.29 9.77
C ALA A 14 -6.01 58.79 9.04
N LEU A 15 -6.19 59.96 8.44
CA LEU A 15 -5.19 60.80 7.79
C LEU A 15 -4.26 61.39 8.87
N CYS A 16 -2.94 61.12 8.77
CA CYS A 16 -1.92 61.98 9.38
C CYS A 16 -0.71 62.04 8.44
N ALA A 17 -0.48 63.22 7.91
CA ALA A 17 0.65 63.60 7.08
C ALA A 17 1.91 63.76 7.94
N SER A 18 3.06 63.54 7.26
CA SER A 18 4.45 63.90 7.58
C SER A 18 5.28 62.81 8.29
N LEU A 19 6.18 62.17 7.49
CA LEU A 19 7.63 62.16 7.65
C LEU A 19 8.26 61.05 6.76
N PRO A 20 9.35 61.29 6.00
CA PRO A 20 9.91 60.34 5.02
C PRO A 20 11.00 59.43 5.64
N VAL A 21 10.73 58.74 6.71
CA VAL A 21 11.67 57.81 7.32
C VAL A 21 11.15 56.35 7.32
N LEU A 22 9.90 56.12 6.89
CA LEU A 22 9.29 54.77 6.91
C LEU A 22 9.51 53.95 5.63
N SER A 23 10.17 54.53 4.62
CA SER A 23 10.32 53.84 3.31
C SER A 23 11.47 52.83 3.24
N ILE A 24 12.42 52.87 4.17
CA ILE A 24 13.59 51.96 4.13
C ILE A 24 13.25 50.59 4.80
N HIS A 25 12.46 50.61 5.84
CA HIS A 25 12.07 49.34 6.53
C HIS A 25 11.02 48.52 5.78
N ALA A 26 10.18 49.17 4.95
CA ALA A 26 9.20 48.45 4.12
C ALA A 26 9.85 47.73 2.92
N ALA A 27 10.94 48.25 2.40
CA ALA A 27 11.68 47.64 1.29
C ALA A 27 12.51 46.42 1.76
N GLU A 28 13.09 46.46 2.97
CA GLU A 28 13.81 45.34 3.54
C GLU A 28 12.86 44.18 3.96
N THR A 29 11.66 44.50 4.47
CA THR A 29 10.66 43.49 4.79
C THR A 29 10.03 42.86 3.57
N ALA A 30 9.87 43.60 2.47
CA ALA A 30 9.39 43.06 1.20
C ALA A 30 10.45 42.17 0.52
N ALA A 31 11.72 42.57 0.54
CA ALA A 31 12.82 41.78 0.00
C ALA A 31 13.07 40.48 0.85
N ALA A 32 12.82 40.52 2.15
CA ALA A 32 12.89 39.35 3.01
C ALA A 32 11.70 38.42 2.78
N ALA A 33 10.50 38.94 2.49
CA ALA A 33 9.31 38.13 2.17
C ALA A 33 9.37 37.53 0.74
N GLU A 34 10.05 38.20 -0.20
CA GLU A 34 10.29 37.62 -1.54
C GLU A 34 11.38 36.54 -1.56
N SER A 35 12.25 36.50 -0.55
CA SER A 35 13.25 35.40 -0.41
C SER A 35 12.71 34.11 0.19
N GLU A 36 11.52 34.12 0.81
CA GLU A 36 10.88 32.91 1.38
C GLU A 36 9.93 32.20 0.40
N GLN A 37 9.64 32.76 -0.76
CA GLN A 37 8.86 32.11 -1.82
C GLN A 37 9.74 31.56 -2.97
N GLN A 38 10.94 31.11 -2.66
CA GLN A 38 11.63 30.26 -3.58
C GLN A 38 10.93 28.90 -3.49
N GLU A 39 9.97 28.62 -4.38
CA GLU A 39 9.37 27.30 -4.55
C GLU A 39 10.52 26.28 -4.57
N ALA A 40 10.58 25.46 -3.53
CA ALA A 40 11.60 24.44 -3.43
C ALA A 40 11.47 23.57 -4.70
N LYS A 41 12.46 23.64 -5.59
CA LYS A 41 12.44 22.86 -6.83
C LYS A 41 12.29 21.40 -6.47
N GLU A 42 11.16 20.83 -6.83
CA GLU A 42 10.86 19.44 -6.63
C GLU A 42 11.37 18.62 -7.83
N TYR A 43 12.08 17.55 -7.54
CA TYR A 43 12.58 16.62 -8.55
C TYR A 43 11.69 15.40 -8.59
N GLU A 44 11.20 15.06 -9.79
CA GLU A 44 10.38 13.89 -10.05
C GLU A 44 11.24 12.80 -10.70
N LEU A 45 11.03 11.55 -10.29
CA LEU A 45 11.55 10.37 -10.97
C LEU A 45 10.38 9.39 -11.16
N ASP A 46 10.21 8.95 -12.41
CA ASP A 46 9.24 7.93 -12.81
C ASP A 46 10.01 6.73 -13.33
N THR A 47 9.82 5.56 -12.72
CA THR A 47 10.44 4.31 -13.12
C THR A 47 9.38 3.23 -13.31
N THR A 48 9.65 2.28 -14.21
CA THR A 48 8.75 1.17 -14.49
C THR A 48 9.52 -0.13 -14.36
N THR A 49 8.99 -1.05 -13.54
CA THR A 49 9.56 -2.38 -13.29
C THR A 49 8.50 -3.45 -13.50
N PHE A 50 8.90 -4.73 -13.43
CA PHE A 50 7.96 -5.85 -13.54
C PHE A 50 8.12 -6.76 -12.33
N HIS A 51 7.12 -6.72 -11.42
CA HIS A 51 7.07 -7.54 -10.21
C HIS A 51 5.66 -8.05 -9.97
N MET A 52 5.51 -9.11 -9.16
CA MET A 52 4.20 -9.71 -8.82
C MET A 52 3.35 -10.03 -10.06
N GLY A 53 3.99 -10.38 -11.18
CA GLY A 53 3.32 -10.73 -12.44
C GLY A 53 2.68 -9.54 -13.17
N THR A 54 3.00 -8.31 -12.82
CA THR A 54 2.44 -7.10 -13.43
C THR A 54 3.49 -5.99 -13.59
N VAL A 55 3.11 -4.97 -14.35
CA VAL A 55 3.89 -3.73 -14.47
C VAL A 55 3.67 -2.88 -13.22
N VAL A 56 4.76 -2.51 -12.56
CA VAL A 56 4.77 -1.61 -11.41
C VAL A 56 5.39 -0.28 -11.84
N GLN A 57 4.64 0.79 -11.73
CA GLN A 57 5.12 2.15 -11.98
C GLN A 57 5.33 2.86 -10.65
N ILE A 58 6.54 3.37 -10.45
CA ILE A 58 6.95 4.07 -9.24
C ILE A 58 7.24 5.52 -9.60
N LYS A 59 6.46 6.43 -9.02
CA LYS A 59 6.66 7.87 -9.16
C LYS A 59 7.00 8.44 -7.79
N VAL A 60 8.16 9.08 -7.69
CA VAL A 60 8.65 9.67 -6.44
C VAL A 60 9.07 11.12 -6.65
N PHE A 61 8.99 11.89 -5.59
CA PHE A 61 9.36 13.30 -5.54
C PHE A 61 10.38 13.50 -4.42
N GLY A 62 11.33 14.40 -4.65
CA GLY A 62 12.36 14.73 -3.68
C GLY A 62 12.91 16.14 -3.88
N LYS A 63 13.66 16.63 -2.90
CA LYS A 63 14.26 17.97 -2.93
C LYS A 63 15.55 18.03 -3.75
N THR A 64 16.16 16.87 -3.99
CA THR A 64 17.36 16.75 -4.85
C THR A 64 17.26 15.49 -5.72
N PRO A 65 17.99 15.44 -6.86
CA PRO A 65 18.03 14.25 -7.70
C PRO A 65 18.51 13.00 -6.95
N GLU A 66 19.47 13.15 -6.04
CA GLU A 66 20.02 12.05 -5.23
C GLU A 66 19.01 11.54 -4.24
N GLU A 67 18.25 12.42 -3.57
CA GLU A 67 17.18 12.05 -2.66
C GLU A 67 16.07 11.32 -3.41
N THR A 68 15.66 11.82 -4.58
CA THR A 68 14.63 11.20 -5.41
C THR A 68 15.03 9.80 -5.86
N LYS A 69 16.29 9.60 -6.29
CA LYS A 69 16.82 8.26 -6.63
C LYS A 69 16.82 7.32 -5.42
N ARG A 70 17.22 7.82 -4.26
CA ARG A 70 17.21 7.02 -3.03
C ARG A 70 15.79 6.58 -2.66
N PHE A 71 14.80 7.46 -2.78
CA PHE A 71 13.41 7.11 -2.52
C PHE A 71 12.88 6.06 -3.50
N ALA A 72 13.18 6.22 -4.80
CA ALA A 72 12.82 5.21 -5.80
C ALA A 72 13.41 3.84 -5.47
N GLN A 73 14.69 3.79 -5.06
CA GLN A 73 15.34 2.55 -4.69
C GLN A 73 14.70 1.91 -3.45
N ILE A 74 14.35 2.68 -2.42
CA ILE A 74 13.67 2.17 -1.22
C ILE A 74 12.33 1.53 -1.60
N VAL A 75 11.55 2.16 -2.47
CA VAL A 75 10.26 1.62 -2.92
C VAL A 75 10.47 0.35 -3.75
N GLU A 76 11.44 0.34 -4.66
CA GLU A 76 11.77 -0.85 -5.46
C GLU A 76 12.22 -2.03 -4.61
N ASP A 77 13.13 -1.81 -3.67
CA ASP A 77 13.61 -2.84 -2.75
C ASP A 77 12.45 -3.45 -1.95
N GLU A 78 11.49 -2.62 -1.52
CA GLU A 78 10.32 -3.07 -0.79
C GLU A 78 9.35 -3.87 -1.68
N VAL A 79 9.13 -3.47 -2.92
CA VAL A 79 8.32 -4.22 -3.89
C VAL A 79 8.94 -5.61 -4.14
N VAL A 80 10.26 -5.67 -4.32
CA VAL A 80 10.99 -6.94 -4.49
C VAL A 80 10.86 -7.82 -3.25
N ARG A 81 11.04 -7.24 -2.06
CA ARG A 81 10.91 -7.95 -0.79
C ARG A 81 9.53 -8.57 -0.61
N PHE A 82 8.47 -7.81 -0.93
CA PHE A 82 7.09 -8.31 -0.89
C PHE A 82 6.84 -9.42 -1.92
N ASP A 83 7.31 -9.25 -3.15
CA ASP A 83 7.18 -10.29 -4.18
C ASP A 83 7.87 -11.60 -3.75
N ASP A 84 9.05 -11.52 -3.14
CA ASP A 84 9.78 -12.69 -2.64
C ASP A 84 9.11 -13.32 -1.42
N MET A 85 8.46 -12.54 -0.56
CA MET A 85 7.78 -13.03 0.64
C MET A 85 6.42 -13.66 0.33
N MET A 86 5.64 -13.05 -0.58
CA MET A 86 4.22 -13.37 -0.77
C MET A 86 3.93 -14.15 -2.06
N SER A 87 4.92 -14.39 -2.91
CA SER A 87 4.70 -15.08 -4.17
C SER A 87 4.24 -16.52 -3.96
N VAL A 88 3.16 -16.91 -4.62
CA VAL A 88 2.71 -18.30 -4.69
C VAL A 88 3.42 -19.12 -5.78
N HIS A 89 4.27 -18.48 -6.57
CA HIS A 89 4.97 -19.07 -7.73
C HIS A 89 6.46 -19.30 -7.49
N LYS A 90 7.00 -18.64 -6.45
CA LYS A 90 8.39 -18.79 -6.02
C LYS A 90 8.48 -19.70 -4.79
N ASP A 91 9.68 -20.02 -4.39
CA ASP A 91 9.94 -20.65 -3.08
C ASP A 91 9.94 -19.57 -2.00
N SER A 92 8.73 -19.12 -1.65
CA SER A 92 8.47 -18.03 -0.72
C SER A 92 7.98 -18.55 0.64
N PRO A 93 8.08 -17.74 1.71
CA PRO A 93 7.49 -18.06 3.01
C PRO A 93 5.99 -18.36 2.93
N LEU A 94 5.19 -17.57 2.18
CA LEU A 94 3.76 -17.84 2.01
C LEU A 94 3.51 -19.13 1.22
N ASN A 95 4.27 -19.39 0.15
CA ASN A 95 4.13 -20.61 -0.62
C ASN A 95 4.53 -21.86 0.18
N ASN A 96 5.42 -21.71 1.17
CA ASN A 96 5.74 -22.80 2.10
C ASN A 96 4.49 -23.22 2.91
N VAL A 97 3.65 -22.27 3.34
CA VAL A 97 2.36 -22.60 3.99
C VAL A 97 1.45 -23.37 3.05
N ASN A 98 1.36 -22.96 1.77
CA ASN A 98 0.55 -23.67 0.76
C ASN A 98 1.04 -25.11 0.51
N LYS A 99 2.37 -25.32 0.51
CA LYS A 99 2.97 -26.65 0.32
C LYS A 99 2.72 -27.60 1.51
N HIS A 100 2.48 -27.05 2.71
CA HIS A 100 2.24 -27.78 3.95
C HIS A 100 0.79 -27.59 4.42
N ALA A 101 -0.17 -27.58 3.48
CA ALA A 101 -1.59 -27.47 3.81
C ALA A 101 -2.01 -28.61 4.77
N GLY A 102 -2.72 -28.25 5.85
CA GLY A 102 -3.06 -29.14 6.97
C GLY A 102 -2.07 -29.07 8.13
N GLU A 103 -0.87 -28.58 7.92
CA GLU A 103 0.16 -28.45 8.94
C GLU A 103 0.24 -27.04 9.50
N LYS A 104 0.71 -26.92 10.72
CA LYS A 104 0.99 -25.65 11.38
C LYS A 104 2.41 -25.19 11.02
N VAL A 105 2.52 -24.12 10.26
CA VAL A 105 3.78 -23.58 9.73
C VAL A 105 4.13 -22.29 10.44
N GLU A 106 5.36 -22.13 10.91
CA GLU A 106 5.86 -20.86 11.45
C GLU A 106 5.96 -19.83 10.34
N VAL A 107 5.43 -18.62 10.59
CA VAL A 107 5.44 -17.48 9.65
C VAL A 107 5.98 -16.23 10.32
N THR A 108 6.34 -15.23 9.53
CA THR A 108 6.73 -13.93 10.08
C THR A 108 5.52 -13.18 10.64
N PRO A 109 5.70 -12.28 11.62
CA PRO A 109 4.62 -11.42 12.12
C PRO A 109 3.89 -10.70 10.99
N GLU A 110 4.61 -10.23 10.00
CA GLU A 110 4.07 -9.49 8.85
C GLU A 110 3.13 -10.35 8.00
N ILE A 111 3.49 -11.62 7.71
CA ILE A 111 2.59 -12.55 7.00
C ILE A 111 1.35 -12.83 7.85
N ALA A 112 1.51 -13.00 9.15
CA ALA A 112 0.41 -13.23 10.06
C ALA A 112 -0.57 -12.05 10.09
N GLU A 113 -0.07 -10.82 10.23
CA GLU A 113 -0.88 -9.60 10.26
C GLU A 113 -1.64 -9.39 8.94
N MET A 114 -0.96 -9.52 7.81
CA MET A 114 -1.59 -9.42 6.49
C MET A 114 -2.67 -10.49 6.28
N THR A 115 -2.42 -11.71 6.76
CA THR A 115 -3.41 -12.79 6.69
C THR A 115 -4.63 -12.47 7.54
N LEU A 116 -4.45 -12.01 8.79
CA LEU A 116 -5.55 -11.63 9.67
C LEU A 116 -6.40 -10.50 9.09
N GLU A 117 -5.75 -9.52 8.45
CA GLU A 117 -6.46 -8.44 7.75
C GLU A 117 -7.26 -8.99 6.57
N ALA A 118 -6.67 -9.86 5.75
CA ALA A 118 -7.37 -10.51 4.64
C ALA A 118 -8.59 -11.33 5.10
N LEU A 119 -8.48 -12.08 6.20
CA LEU A 119 -9.60 -12.81 6.80
C LEU A 119 -10.70 -11.86 7.29
N THR A 120 -10.32 -10.74 7.92
CA THR A 120 -11.27 -9.71 8.35
C THR A 120 -12.04 -9.12 7.17
N ILE A 121 -11.35 -8.81 6.06
CA ILE A 121 -12.00 -8.30 4.85
C ILE A 121 -12.93 -9.37 4.23
N ALA A 122 -12.53 -10.64 4.23
CA ALA A 122 -13.36 -11.74 3.74
C ALA A 122 -14.67 -11.84 4.54
N ASP A 123 -14.60 -11.78 5.87
CA ASP A 123 -15.79 -11.75 6.74
C ASP A 123 -16.67 -10.53 6.47
N MET A 124 -16.10 -9.34 6.44
CA MET A 124 -16.83 -8.08 6.22
C MET A 124 -17.54 -8.02 4.86
N THR A 125 -16.97 -8.66 3.85
CA THR A 125 -17.51 -8.70 2.49
C THR A 125 -18.39 -9.92 2.22
N HIS A 126 -18.64 -10.76 3.23
CA HIS A 126 -19.38 -12.03 3.10
C HIS A 126 -18.80 -12.91 1.98
N SER A 127 -17.48 -13.06 1.97
CA SER A 127 -16.70 -13.80 0.96
C SER A 127 -16.79 -13.24 -0.48
N ALA A 128 -17.21 -11.99 -0.68
CA ALA A 128 -17.04 -11.33 -1.98
C ALA A 128 -15.55 -11.11 -2.30
N PHE A 129 -14.75 -10.85 -1.27
CA PHE A 129 -13.28 -11.02 -1.28
C PHE A 129 -12.98 -12.34 -0.57
N GLU A 130 -12.23 -13.25 -1.22
CA GLU A 130 -11.91 -14.57 -0.68
C GLU A 130 -10.42 -14.89 -0.90
N PRO A 131 -9.58 -14.84 0.16
CA PRO A 131 -8.15 -15.07 0.04
C PRO A 131 -7.79 -16.51 -0.32
N MET A 132 -8.70 -17.47 -0.10
CA MET A 132 -8.50 -18.90 -0.40
C MET A 132 -8.87 -19.26 -1.85
N ILE A 133 -8.95 -18.31 -2.77
CA ILE A 133 -9.32 -18.50 -4.19
C ILE A 133 -8.33 -19.36 -4.99
N GLY A 134 -7.14 -19.66 -4.46
CA GLY A 134 -6.06 -20.38 -5.12
C GLY A 134 -6.47 -21.66 -5.87
N PRO A 135 -7.32 -22.55 -5.32
CA PRO A 135 -7.79 -23.73 -6.04
C PRO A 135 -8.49 -23.42 -7.36
N LEU A 136 -9.28 -22.34 -7.42
CA LEU A 136 -9.93 -21.89 -8.65
C LEU A 136 -8.94 -21.25 -9.61
N VAL A 137 -8.06 -20.39 -9.13
CA VAL A 137 -7.01 -19.74 -9.95
C VAL A 137 -6.16 -20.80 -10.65
N ASN A 138 -5.75 -21.86 -9.93
CA ASN A 138 -4.97 -22.95 -10.47
C ASN A 138 -5.76 -23.80 -11.48
N LEU A 139 -7.04 -24.07 -11.20
CA LEU A 139 -7.91 -24.85 -12.08
C LEU A 139 -8.12 -24.14 -13.43
N TRP A 140 -8.35 -22.84 -13.38
CA TRP A 140 -8.54 -22.00 -14.58
C TRP A 140 -7.23 -21.58 -15.24
N LYS A 141 -6.07 -21.88 -14.63
CA LYS A 141 -4.74 -21.44 -15.07
C LYS A 141 -4.66 -19.94 -15.35
N ILE A 142 -5.30 -19.14 -14.50
CA ILE A 142 -5.33 -17.68 -14.65
C ILE A 142 -3.90 -17.14 -14.60
N GLY A 143 -3.51 -16.41 -15.68
CA GLY A 143 -2.15 -15.90 -15.84
C GLY A 143 -1.14 -16.91 -16.42
N PHE A 144 -1.52 -18.19 -16.64
CA PHE A 144 -0.64 -19.26 -17.12
C PHE A 144 -1.11 -19.93 -18.42
N GLY A 145 -1.83 -19.19 -19.25
CA GLY A 145 -2.24 -19.67 -20.58
C GLY A 145 -3.37 -20.71 -20.52
N GLY A 146 -4.31 -20.56 -19.62
CA GLY A 146 -5.54 -21.35 -19.61
C GLY A 146 -6.31 -21.14 -20.92
N ASP A 147 -6.51 -22.22 -21.67
CA ASP A 147 -7.11 -22.25 -22.98
C ASP A 147 -8.43 -23.04 -23.05
N HIS A 148 -8.87 -23.59 -21.93
CA HIS A 148 -10.08 -24.39 -21.84
C HIS A 148 -10.90 -24.04 -20.60
N VAL A 149 -12.21 -24.24 -20.70
CA VAL A 149 -13.14 -24.11 -19.56
C VAL A 149 -13.12 -25.43 -18.80
N PRO A 150 -12.82 -25.44 -17.50
CA PRO A 150 -12.89 -26.64 -16.68
C PRO A 150 -14.31 -27.23 -16.62
N SER A 151 -14.43 -28.54 -16.35
CA SER A 151 -15.75 -29.16 -16.16
C SER A 151 -16.46 -28.64 -14.91
N ASP A 152 -17.79 -28.71 -14.92
CA ASP A 152 -18.63 -28.30 -13.78
C ASP A 152 -18.26 -29.07 -12.49
N GLU A 153 -17.89 -30.36 -12.64
CA GLU A 153 -17.46 -31.20 -11.51
C GLU A 153 -16.14 -30.72 -10.93
N ALA A 154 -15.17 -30.37 -11.77
CA ALA A 154 -13.88 -29.83 -11.34
C ALA A 154 -14.05 -28.47 -10.65
N ILE A 155 -14.91 -27.60 -11.17
CA ILE A 155 -15.24 -26.31 -10.55
C ILE A 155 -15.87 -26.51 -9.18
N LYS A 156 -16.89 -27.39 -9.06
CA LYS A 156 -17.55 -27.69 -7.79
C LYS A 156 -16.56 -28.25 -6.75
N GLU A 157 -15.63 -29.10 -7.17
CA GLU A 157 -14.60 -29.64 -6.27
C GLU A 157 -13.60 -28.56 -5.82
N ALA A 158 -13.18 -27.66 -6.71
CA ALA A 158 -12.32 -26.55 -6.36
C ALA A 158 -13.00 -25.59 -5.37
N ILE A 159 -14.28 -25.25 -5.58
CA ILE A 159 -15.08 -24.39 -4.70
C ILE A 159 -15.14 -24.93 -3.25
N ARG A 160 -15.20 -26.24 -3.05
CA ARG A 160 -15.23 -26.82 -1.68
C ARG A 160 -13.99 -26.49 -0.85
N ARG A 161 -12.88 -26.12 -1.49
CA ARG A 161 -11.63 -25.74 -0.85
C ARG A 161 -11.44 -24.24 -0.72
N VAL A 162 -12.38 -23.46 -1.25
CA VAL A 162 -12.37 -21.98 -1.23
C VAL A 162 -13.21 -21.54 -0.03
N ASP A 163 -12.57 -21.43 1.13
CA ASP A 163 -13.23 -21.03 2.36
C ASP A 163 -12.17 -20.48 3.36
N HIS A 164 -12.12 -19.17 3.54
CA HIS A 164 -11.17 -18.50 4.43
C HIS A 164 -11.31 -18.95 5.90
N ARG A 165 -12.45 -19.51 6.30
CA ARG A 165 -12.66 -20.05 7.66
C ARG A 165 -11.81 -21.29 7.94
N HIS A 166 -11.17 -21.86 6.92
CA HIS A 166 -10.19 -22.93 7.07
C HIS A 166 -8.75 -22.41 7.30
N VAL A 167 -8.56 -21.11 7.39
CA VAL A 167 -7.28 -20.51 7.75
C VAL A 167 -7.27 -20.18 9.23
N ARG A 168 -6.20 -20.59 9.90
CA ARG A 168 -5.94 -20.26 11.31
C ARG A 168 -4.60 -19.56 11.42
N VAL A 169 -4.58 -18.46 12.14
CA VAL A 169 -3.38 -17.73 12.52
C VAL A 169 -3.32 -17.69 14.04
N THR A 170 -2.22 -18.14 14.62
CA THR A 170 -2.04 -18.18 16.09
C THR A 170 -0.68 -17.64 16.48
N GLU A 171 -0.63 -16.98 17.64
CA GLU A 171 0.62 -16.59 18.28
C GLU A 171 0.89 -17.49 19.49
N GLU A 172 2.10 -18.07 19.56
CA GLU A 172 2.51 -18.95 20.65
C GLU A 172 3.96 -18.63 21.03
N ASN A 173 4.17 -18.24 22.26
CA ASN A 173 5.50 -17.92 22.82
C ASN A 173 6.26 -16.85 21.98
N GLY A 174 5.55 -15.84 21.45
CA GLY A 174 6.11 -14.79 20.61
C GLY A 174 6.44 -15.21 19.17
N LYS A 175 5.98 -16.38 18.73
CA LYS A 175 6.08 -16.87 17.37
C LYS A 175 4.70 -16.98 16.74
N TRP A 176 4.63 -16.61 15.46
CA TRP A 176 3.42 -16.70 14.68
C TRP A 176 3.37 -17.98 13.85
N PHE A 177 2.19 -18.57 13.80
CA PHE A 177 1.94 -19.77 13.01
C PHE A 177 0.70 -19.60 12.16
N MET A 178 0.75 -20.19 10.97
CA MET A 178 -0.37 -20.24 10.04
C MET A 178 -0.65 -21.69 9.65
N GLN A 179 -1.92 -22.03 9.59
CA GLN A 179 -2.41 -23.33 9.11
C GLN A 179 -3.54 -23.07 8.12
N ILE A 180 -3.49 -23.72 6.96
CA ILE A 180 -4.53 -23.67 5.93
C ILE A 180 -5.06 -25.07 5.67
N GLY A 181 -6.39 -25.17 5.45
CA GLY A 181 -7.05 -26.48 5.24
C GLY A 181 -7.66 -27.04 6.52
N ARG A 182 -8.30 -28.19 6.37
CA ARG A 182 -8.90 -28.93 7.48
C ARG A 182 -7.85 -29.78 8.17
N ASP A 183 -8.00 -29.91 9.49
CA ASP A 183 -7.32 -30.91 10.29
C ASP A 183 -7.67 -32.34 9.80
#